data_8d46810253d1683f6a3eb600b16b151e
#
_entry.id   8d46810253d1683f6a3eb600b16b151e
#
_cell.length_a   1.000
_cell.length_b   1.000
_cell.length_c   1.000
_cell.angle_alpha   90.00
_cell.angle_beta   90.00
_cell.angle_gamma   90.00
#
_symmetry.space_group_name_H-M   'P 1'
#
loop_
_entity.id
_entity.type
_entity.pdbx_description
1 polymer ?
#
loop_
_entity_poly.entity_id
_entity_poly.type
_entity_poly.pdbx_seq_one_letter_code
_entity_poly.pdbx_strand_id
1 'polypeptide(L)'
;MDSARGPHHPCSCDRLRPAAQTSRVPALCTASRGNYQGSAVTMLWPSNLKTVFALCVSLAFLVTTVESYECISCSGGQCRSNPTATCTTSQGCFSLQQELNISGQQILLAQDKGCSSGACSALAFSVTLGEKRAFRYDRRCCDGQRCNKENVTLSLKSSKPNGIECPACYNATGLSCTPVQLQCTGEETKCIEVVGTVTVNRIPYFALFGMGCATASACQLDLSVLNGTSVRSYCAGPNSGSPPLMSIISAILPGLFLLKVLL
;
A
#
# COMPACT_ATOMS: atom_id res chain seq x y z
N MET A 1 -43.26 44.91 15.32
CA MET A 1 -43.50 44.44 16.69
C MET A 1 -42.27 43.71 17.04
N ASP A 2 -41.37 44.39 17.56
CA ASP A 2 -40.79 44.51 18.90
C ASP A 2 -39.83 43.36 19.17
N SER A 3 -38.57 43.62 19.18
CA SER A 3 -37.68 44.40 20.06
C SER A 3 -37.18 43.57 21.26
N ALA A 4 -35.86 43.40 21.35
CA ALA A 4 -34.98 43.58 22.50
C ALA A 4 -33.64 42.88 22.23
N ARG A 5 -32.61 43.53 21.91
CA ARG A 5 -31.49 44.28 22.49
C ARG A 5 -30.83 43.68 23.72
N GLY A 6 -29.63 43.22 23.56
CA GLY A 6 -28.30 43.58 23.94
C GLY A 6 -27.84 43.11 25.33
N PRO A 7 -26.60 43.25 25.81
CA PRO A 7 -25.57 44.19 25.34
C PRO A 7 -24.15 43.65 25.13
N HIS A 8 -23.37 44.48 24.50
CA HIS A 8 -21.93 44.46 24.27
C HIS A 8 -21.07 44.56 25.53
N HIS A 9 -19.85 44.02 25.48
CA HIS A 9 -18.66 44.72 25.98
C HIS A 9 -17.42 44.28 25.20
N PRO A 10 -16.63 45.27 24.71
CA PRO A 10 -15.35 45.02 24.05
C PRO A 10 -14.20 45.24 25.05
N CYS A 11 -13.14 44.50 24.93
CA CYS A 11 -11.84 44.90 25.47
C CYS A 11 -10.83 44.98 24.33
N SER A 12 -10.59 46.22 23.99
CA SER A 12 -9.45 46.72 23.22
C SER A 12 -8.25 46.84 24.13
N CYS A 13 -7.09 46.41 23.71
CA CYS A 13 -5.81 46.92 24.24
C CYS A 13 -4.87 47.19 23.09
N ASP A 14 -4.55 48.45 23.07
CA ASP A 14 -3.75 49.21 22.12
C ASP A 14 -2.26 48.84 22.12
N ARG A 15 -1.70 49.12 20.96
CA ARG A 15 -0.27 49.21 20.66
C ARG A 15 0.41 50.28 21.54
N LEU A 16 1.69 50.03 21.82
CA LEU A 16 2.73 51.07 21.84
C LEU A 16 4.13 50.43 21.70
N ARG A 17 4.80 50.72 20.61
CA ARG A 17 6.26 50.92 20.44
C ARG A 17 6.51 52.41 20.48
N PRO A 18 7.77 52.96 20.53
CA PRO A 18 9.12 52.42 20.72
C PRO A 18 9.98 53.30 21.65
N ALA A 19 11.22 52.98 21.92
CA ALA A 19 12.38 53.86 21.82
C ALA A 19 13.57 53.45 22.68
N ALA A 20 14.61 53.35 22.08
CA ALA A 20 16.04 53.50 22.20
C ALA A 20 16.63 54.12 23.49
N GLN A 21 17.85 53.69 23.75
CA GLN A 21 19.06 54.43 24.19
C GLN A 21 19.60 54.20 25.63
N THR A 22 20.85 53.73 25.56
CA THR A 22 22.08 54.21 26.22
C THR A 22 22.40 53.77 27.67
N SER A 23 23.50 53.02 27.65
CA SER A 23 24.68 53.09 28.52
C SER A 23 24.56 53.69 29.91
N ARG A 24 24.97 52.95 30.89
CA ARG A 24 25.97 53.37 31.92
C ARG A 24 26.29 52.21 32.86
N VAL A 25 27.55 51.83 32.86
CA VAL A 25 28.18 51.14 33.97
C VAL A 25 28.34 52.16 35.10
N PRO A 26 28.10 51.82 36.33
CA PRO A 26 29.13 52.07 37.31
C PRO A 26 29.28 51.00 38.40
N ALA A 27 30.48 50.91 38.80
CA ALA A 27 31.01 50.81 40.15
C ALA A 27 31.16 49.42 40.77
N LEU A 28 32.40 49.10 40.86
CA LEU A 28 33.02 48.22 41.83
C LEU A 28 32.36 48.34 43.20
N CYS A 29 31.94 47.20 43.73
CA CYS A 29 31.89 46.98 45.18
C CYS A 29 32.84 45.83 45.50
N THR A 30 33.96 46.22 46.08
CA THR A 30 34.83 45.34 46.80
C THR A 30 34.10 44.77 47.99
N ALA A 31 33.89 43.46 48.03
CA ALA A 31 33.41 42.75 49.20
C ALA A 31 34.35 41.57 49.54
N SER A 32 35.04 41.80 50.60
CA SER A 32 35.49 40.89 51.65
C SER A 32 35.70 39.40 51.27
N ARG A 33 36.94 38.99 51.34
CA ARG A 33 37.39 37.59 51.42
C ARG A 33 36.75 36.92 52.64
N GLY A 34 35.67 36.22 52.43
CA GLY A 34 35.21 35.17 53.31
C GLY A 34 35.80 33.85 52.85
N ASN A 35 36.63 33.30 53.69
CA ASN A 35 37.23 31.96 53.52
C ASN A 35 36.14 30.91 53.64
N TYR A 36 35.50 30.54 52.54
CA TYR A 36 34.67 29.33 52.50
C TYR A 36 35.53 28.16 52.13
N GLN A 37 35.87 27.33 53.11
CA GLN A 37 36.28 25.95 52.89
C GLN A 37 35.12 25.28 52.17
N GLY A 38 35.22 25.15 50.84
CA GLY A 38 34.34 24.35 50.07
C GLY A 38 34.49 22.90 50.41
N SER A 39 33.68 22.39 51.32
CA SER A 39 33.44 20.98 51.41
C SER A 39 32.82 20.54 50.09
N ALA A 40 33.62 19.90 49.26
CA ALA A 40 33.10 19.19 48.09
C ALA A 40 32.17 18.08 48.62
N VAL A 41 30.88 18.37 48.65
CA VAL A 41 29.86 17.35 48.88
C VAL A 41 29.86 16.47 47.64
N THR A 42 30.73 15.47 47.65
CA THR A 42 30.62 14.35 46.72
C THR A 42 29.32 13.64 47.09
N MET A 43 28.24 13.93 46.34
CA MET A 43 27.02 13.14 46.43
C MET A 43 27.39 11.72 45.99
N LEU A 44 27.68 10.87 46.97
CA LEU A 44 27.77 9.44 46.79
C LEU A 44 26.36 8.91 46.55
N TRP A 45 25.95 8.94 45.30
CA TRP A 45 24.75 8.25 44.89
C TRP A 45 24.94 6.76 45.19
N PRO A 46 23.97 6.11 45.85
CA PRO A 46 24.06 4.68 46.13
C PRO A 46 24.25 3.96 44.79
N SER A 47 25.11 2.95 44.80
CA SER A 47 25.49 2.20 43.57
C SER A 47 24.29 1.72 42.74
N ASN A 48 23.20 1.40 43.43
CA ASN A 48 21.93 0.97 42.81
C ASN A 48 21.28 2.08 42.00
N LEU A 49 21.41 3.35 42.38
CA LEU A 49 20.82 4.46 41.65
C LEU A 49 21.62 4.79 40.38
N LYS A 50 22.94 4.56 40.40
CA LYS A 50 23.80 4.70 39.22
C LYS A 50 23.49 3.62 38.18
N THR A 51 23.25 2.38 38.63
CA THR A 51 22.85 1.27 37.75
C THR A 51 21.46 1.47 37.17
N VAL A 52 20.51 1.93 37.97
CA VAL A 52 19.14 2.26 37.45
C VAL A 52 19.19 3.41 36.42
N PHE A 53 19.96 4.45 36.70
CA PHE A 53 20.13 5.56 35.78
C PHE A 53 20.81 5.13 34.48
N ALA A 54 21.88 4.32 34.55
CA ALA A 54 22.54 3.77 33.37
C ALA A 54 21.63 2.85 32.59
N LEU A 55 20.78 2.04 33.24
CA LEU A 55 19.75 1.22 32.58
C LEU A 55 18.66 2.06 31.93
N CYS A 56 18.17 3.11 32.58
CA CYS A 56 17.20 4.00 32.00
C CYS A 56 17.75 4.75 30.78
N VAL A 57 19.02 5.19 30.83
CA VAL A 57 19.69 5.84 29.72
C VAL A 57 19.89 4.85 28.56
N SER A 58 20.34 3.62 28.83
CA SER A 58 20.50 2.61 27.79
C SER A 58 19.17 2.18 27.19
N LEU A 59 18.08 2.08 27.97
CA LEU A 59 16.74 1.83 27.47
C LEU A 59 16.22 3.00 26.63
N ALA A 60 16.53 4.24 26.98
CA ALA A 60 16.16 5.41 26.18
C ALA A 60 16.85 5.43 24.81
N PHE A 61 18.07 4.90 24.69
CA PHE A 61 18.76 4.72 23.40
C PHE A 61 18.24 3.54 22.58
N LEU A 62 17.49 2.61 23.18
CA LEU A 62 16.82 1.51 22.47
C LEU A 62 15.45 1.90 21.88
N VAL A 63 14.96 3.11 22.16
CA VAL A 63 13.78 3.62 21.48
C VAL A 63 14.17 3.86 20.02
N THR A 64 13.92 2.87 19.19
CA THR A 64 14.00 3.02 17.74
C THR A 64 13.02 4.11 17.32
N THR A 65 13.52 5.23 16.83
CA THR A 65 12.69 6.25 16.20
C THR A 65 12.02 5.60 15.00
N VAL A 66 10.73 5.38 15.09
CA VAL A 66 9.96 4.94 13.93
C VAL A 66 9.93 6.12 12.96
N GLU A 67 10.68 6.00 11.87
CA GLU A 67 10.63 7.00 10.81
C GLU A 67 9.23 7.00 10.18
N SER A 68 8.65 8.18 10.09
CA SER A 68 7.34 8.40 9.48
C SER A 68 7.52 9.18 8.20
N TYR A 69 6.96 8.66 7.10
CA TYR A 69 7.05 9.25 5.77
C TYR A 69 5.73 9.91 5.39
N GLU A 70 5.81 11.06 4.76
CA GLU A 70 4.68 11.69 4.08
C GLU A 70 4.63 11.16 2.64
N CYS A 71 3.52 10.55 2.25
CA CYS A 71 3.29 10.04 0.90
C CYS A 71 2.22 10.90 0.20
N ILE A 72 2.32 11.03 -1.11
CA ILE A 72 1.25 11.61 -1.91
C ILE A 72 0.08 10.63 -1.92
N SER A 73 -1.14 11.13 -1.71
CA SER A 73 -2.38 10.35 -1.68
C SER A 73 -3.34 10.85 -2.75
N CYS A 74 -3.76 9.97 -3.64
CA CYS A 74 -4.73 10.24 -4.68
C CYS A 74 -5.33 8.96 -5.22
N SER A 75 -6.49 9.04 -5.87
CA SER A 75 -7.15 7.93 -6.54
C SER A 75 -7.69 8.34 -7.91
N GLY A 76 -7.58 7.47 -8.89
CA GLY A 76 -8.10 7.64 -10.23
C GLY A 76 -7.61 8.89 -10.93
N GLY A 77 -8.54 9.66 -11.51
CA GLY A 77 -8.24 10.88 -12.27
C GLY A 77 -7.52 11.97 -11.46
N GLN A 78 -7.69 11.99 -10.14
CA GLN A 78 -7.02 12.97 -9.27
C GLN A 78 -5.49 12.80 -9.27
N CYS A 79 -4.99 11.61 -9.53
CA CYS A 79 -3.55 11.36 -9.61
C CYS A 79 -2.87 12.03 -10.82
N ARG A 80 -3.63 12.46 -11.83
CA ARG A 80 -3.11 13.14 -13.02
C ARG A 80 -2.96 14.64 -12.85
N SER A 81 -3.71 15.26 -11.94
CA SER A 81 -3.82 16.71 -11.76
C SER A 81 -3.05 17.23 -10.54
N ASN A 82 -1.75 16.91 -10.41
CA ASN A 82 -0.90 17.37 -9.31
C ASN A 82 -1.57 17.23 -7.92
N PRO A 83 -1.72 16.01 -7.42
CA PRO A 83 -2.39 15.78 -6.15
C PRO A 83 -1.66 16.47 -5.00
N THR A 84 -2.41 17.23 -4.20
CA THR A 84 -1.90 17.93 -3.00
C THR A 84 -2.18 17.16 -1.71
N ALA A 85 -3.08 16.17 -1.77
CA ALA A 85 -3.39 15.36 -0.61
C ALA A 85 -2.23 14.43 -0.25
N THR A 86 -1.99 14.29 1.04
CA THR A 86 -0.92 13.46 1.59
C THR A 86 -1.45 12.59 2.72
N CYS A 87 -0.74 11.53 3.01
CA CYS A 87 -0.94 10.66 4.16
C CYS A 87 0.40 10.36 4.81
N THR A 88 0.39 9.89 6.04
CA THR A 88 1.60 9.60 6.81
C THR A 88 1.64 8.14 7.22
N THR A 89 2.78 7.49 7.07
CA THR A 89 2.98 6.07 7.39
C THR A 89 4.42 5.78 7.78
N SER A 90 4.64 4.72 8.55
CA SER A 90 5.95 4.12 8.79
C SER A 90 6.21 2.89 7.92
N GLN A 91 5.24 2.52 7.06
CA GLN A 91 5.25 1.26 6.29
C GLN A 91 5.58 1.47 4.80
N GLY A 92 5.96 2.69 4.42
CA GLY A 92 6.30 3.07 3.06
C GLY A 92 5.11 3.59 2.24
N CYS A 93 5.45 4.25 1.15
CA CYS A 93 4.51 4.78 0.17
C CYS A 93 4.31 3.79 -0.98
N PHE A 94 3.15 3.86 -1.63
CA PHE A 94 2.93 3.09 -2.86
C PHE A 94 2.44 3.97 -4.01
N SER A 95 2.72 3.51 -5.22
CA SER A 95 2.08 3.94 -6.47
C SER A 95 1.58 2.71 -7.21
N LEU A 96 0.34 2.75 -7.65
CA LEU A 96 -0.34 1.66 -8.34
C LEU A 96 -0.89 2.13 -9.68
N GLN A 97 -0.73 1.30 -10.71
CA GLN A 97 -1.43 1.46 -11.98
C GLN A 97 -1.99 0.13 -12.46
N GLN A 98 -3.24 0.17 -12.92
CA GLN A 98 -3.95 -0.98 -13.51
C GLN A 98 -4.50 -0.60 -14.88
N GLU A 99 -4.26 -1.43 -15.85
CA GLU A 99 -4.75 -1.24 -17.21
C GLU A 99 -5.38 -2.51 -17.76
N LEU A 100 -6.42 -2.32 -18.53
CA LEU A 100 -7.05 -3.37 -19.33
C LEU A 100 -6.98 -2.96 -20.79
N ASN A 101 -6.49 -3.86 -21.64
CA ASN A 101 -6.56 -3.71 -23.08
C ASN A 101 -7.57 -4.75 -23.62
N ILE A 102 -8.56 -4.27 -24.35
CA ILE A 102 -9.56 -5.12 -25.00
C ILE A 102 -9.47 -4.85 -26.51
N SER A 103 -9.05 -5.85 -27.25
CA SER A 103 -8.97 -5.76 -28.74
C SER A 103 -8.16 -4.56 -29.24
N GLY A 104 -7.08 -4.19 -28.53
CA GLY A 104 -6.25 -3.03 -28.88
C GLY A 104 -6.67 -1.71 -28.25
N GLN A 105 -7.85 -1.64 -27.64
CA GLN A 105 -8.29 -0.46 -26.90
C GLN A 105 -7.79 -0.52 -25.46
N GLN A 106 -6.95 0.44 -25.09
CA GLN A 106 -6.39 0.55 -23.74
C GLN A 106 -7.36 1.33 -22.85
N ILE A 107 -7.69 0.74 -21.70
CA ILE A 107 -8.55 1.33 -20.67
C ILE A 107 -7.74 1.37 -19.37
N LEU A 108 -7.53 2.56 -18.83
CA LEU A 108 -6.97 2.71 -17.50
C LEU A 108 -8.04 2.39 -16.45
N LEU A 109 -7.87 1.32 -15.70
CA LEU A 109 -8.81 0.89 -14.68
C LEU A 109 -8.63 1.65 -13.36
N ALA A 110 -7.39 1.76 -12.89
CA ALA A 110 -7.07 2.45 -11.65
C ALA A 110 -5.67 3.05 -11.70
N GLN A 111 -5.52 4.17 -11.01
CA GLN A 111 -4.25 4.80 -10.70
C GLN A 111 -4.38 5.35 -9.29
N ASP A 112 -3.65 4.76 -8.34
CA ASP A 112 -3.73 5.10 -6.93
C ASP A 112 -2.34 5.34 -6.35
N LYS A 113 -2.26 6.29 -5.43
CA LYS A 113 -1.07 6.56 -4.65
C LYS A 113 -1.46 6.73 -3.20
N GLY A 114 -0.60 6.34 -2.28
CA GLY A 114 -0.91 6.50 -0.87
C GLY A 114 0.11 5.88 0.06
N CYS A 115 -0.35 5.74 1.29
CA CYS A 115 0.36 5.10 2.39
C CYS A 115 0.02 3.62 2.45
N SER A 116 1.03 2.79 2.65
CA SER A 116 0.78 1.36 2.90
C SER A 116 0.26 1.17 4.33
N SER A 117 -0.74 0.31 4.49
CA SER A 117 -1.30 -0.05 5.81
C SER A 117 -0.51 -1.14 6.53
N GLY A 118 0.43 -1.76 5.85
CA GLY A 118 1.37 -2.77 6.34
C GLY A 118 2.65 -2.68 5.52
N ALA A 119 3.57 -3.61 5.68
CA ALA A 119 4.78 -3.65 4.87
C ALA A 119 4.42 -3.54 3.38
N CYS A 120 4.96 -2.52 2.70
CA CYS A 120 4.67 -2.32 1.29
C CYS A 120 5.33 -3.41 0.46
N SER A 121 4.54 -4.13 -0.34
CA SER A 121 5.01 -5.17 -1.24
C SER A 121 4.85 -4.72 -2.68
N ALA A 122 5.95 -4.61 -3.40
CA ALA A 122 5.94 -4.33 -4.82
C ALA A 122 5.46 -5.56 -5.60
N LEU A 123 4.61 -5.33 -6.59
CA LEU A 123 4.07 -6.41 -7.43
C LEU A 123 3.79 -5.87 -8.82
N ALA A 124 4.38 -6.49 -9.82
CA ALA A 124 4.09 -6.19 -11.22
C ALA A 124 3.81 -7.48 -11.98
N PHE A 125 2.73 -7.50 -12.76
CA PHE A 125 2.38 -8.63 -13.59
C PHE A 125 1.54 -8.24 -14.82
N SER A 126 1.53 -9.12 -15.81
CA SER A 126 0.60 -9.07 -16.93
C SER A 126 -0.07 -10.43 -17.14
N VAL A 127 -1.31 -10.38 -17.61
CA VAL A 127 -2.13 -11.54 -17.91
C VAL A 127 -2.92 -11.27 -19.18
N THR A 128 -2.90 -12.21 -20.13
CA THR A 128 -3.77 -12.18 -21.32
C THR A 128 -4.77 -13.33 -21.22
N LEU A 129 -6.05 -13.00 -21.09
CA LEU A 129 -7.16 -13.95 -20.99
C LEU A 129 -7.96 -13.97 -22.29
N GLY A 130 -8.29 -15.18 -22.76
CA GLY A 130 -8.89 -15.35 -24.08
C GLY A 130 -7.98 -14.74 -25.15
N GLU A 131 -8.53 -14.42 -26.30
CA GLU A 131 -7.74 -13.91 -27.43
C GLU A 131 -7.41 -12.41 -27.36
N LYS A 132 -8.14 -11.63 -26.55
CA LYS A 132 -8.16 -10.16 -26.72
C LYS A 132 -8.15 -9.34 -25.43
N ARG A 133 -8.02 -9.95 -24.27
CA ARG A 133 -8.07 -9.25 -22.97
C ARG A 133 -6.73 -9.32 -22.28
N ALA A 134 -5.95 -8.24 -22.32
CA ALA A 134 -4.70 -8.13 -21.61
C ALA A 134 -4.86 -7.21 -20.40
N PHE A 135 -4.64 -7.74 -19.20
CA PHE A 135 -4.65 -7.00 -17.96
C PHE A 135 -3.21 -6.80 -17.48
N ARG A 136 -2.88 -5.59 -17.03
CA ARG A 136 -1.57 -5.23 -16.48
C ARG A 136 -1.74 -4.53 -15.15
N TYR A 137 -0.85 -4.86 -14.24
CA TYR A 137 -0.80 -4.35 -12.89
C TYR A 137 0.65 -4.02 -12.53
N ASP A 138 0.88 -2.83 -11.97
CA ASP A 138 2.19 -2.45 -11.43
C ASP A 138 1.96 -1.63 -10.15
N ARG A 139 2.39 -2.21 -9.02
CA ARG A 139 2.45 -1.56 -7.72
C ARG A 139 3.89 -1.43 -7.31
N ARG A 140 4.36 -0.21 -7.18
CA ARG A 140 5.70 0.14 -6.71
C ARG A 140 5.64 0.64 -5.30
N CYS A 141 6.66 0.29 -4.51
CA CYS A 141 6.84 0.72 -3.15
C CYS A 141 8.11 1.56 -3.03
N CYS A 142 8.08 2.54 -2.15
CA CYS A 142 9.26 3.34 -1.83
C CYS A 142 9.19 3.87 -0.39
N ASP A 143 10.36 4.15 0.16
CA ASP A 143 10.53 4.71 1.50
C ASP A 143 11.14 6.10 1.40
N GLY A 144 10.62 7.04 2.20
CA GLY A 144 11.07 8.43 2.21
C GLY A 144 9.94 9.42 1.94
N GLN A 145 10.26 10.69 2.16
CA GLN A 145 9.30 11.79 2.02
C GLN A 145 8.85 11.96 0.57
N ARG A 146 7.54 11.77 0.33
CA ARG A 146 6.88 11.94 -0.98
C ARG A 146 7.57 11.17 -2.11
N CYS A 147 8.16 10.00 -1.81
CA CYS A 147 8.90 9.21 -2.78
C CYS A 147 8.02 8.69 -3.93
N ASN A 148 6.69 8.60 -3.73
CA ASN A 148 5.71 8.20 -4.73
C ASN A 148 5.21 9.36 -5.62
N LYS A 149 6.02 10.42 -5.79
CA LYS A 149 5.65 11.60 -6.59
C LYS A 149 5.45 11.25 -8.06
N GLU A 150 6.33 10.45 -8.62
CA GLU A 150 6.27 10.08 -10.03
C GLU A 150 5.13 9.10 -10.32
N ASN A 151 4.59 9.18 -11.53
CA ASN A 151 3.58 8.24 -11.99
C ASN A 151 4.25 6.93 -12.42
N VAL A 152 3.62 5.81 -12.08
CA VAL A 152 3.97 4.53 -12.67
C VAL A 152 3.56 4.56 -14.13
N THR A 153 4.49 4.24 -15.02
CA THR A 153 4.21 4.02 -16.44
C THR A 153 4.37 2.55 -16.74
N LEU A 154 3.30 1.92 -17.22
CA LEU A 154 3.38 0.54 -17.66
C LEU A 154 4.11 0.48 -19.01
N SER A 155 5.14 -0.38 -19.10
CA SER A 155 5.83 -0.62 -20.37
C SER A 155 4.85 -1.18 -21.40
N LEU A 156 5.02 -0.83 -22.67
CA LEU A 156 4.20 -1.41 -23.73
C LEU A 156 4.36 -2.94 -23.75
N LYS A 157 3.25 -3.65 -23.83
CA LYS A 157 3.29 -5.10 -23.96
C LYS A 157 3.96 -5.47 -25.28
N SER A 158 4.95 -6.34 -25.22
CA SER A 158 5.54 -6.92 -26.45
C SER A 158 4.48 -7.75 -27.18
N SER A 159 4.36 -7.54 -28.48
CA SER A 159 3.51 -8.36 -29.35
C SER A 159 4.27 -9.56 -29.96
N LYS A 160 5.58 -9.68 -29.67
CA LYS A 160 6.41 -10.75 -30.23
C LYS A 160 6.07 -12.08 -29.56
N PRO A 161 5.67 -13.12 -30.30
CA PRO A 161 5.47 -14.45 -29.78
C PRO A 161 6.75 -14.96 -29.10
N ASN A 162 6.59 -15.66 -27.98
CA ASN A 162 7.70 -16.22 -27.19
C ASN A 162 7.81 -17.75 -27.31
N GLY A 163 6.99 -18.38 -28.19
CA GLY A 163 7.00 -19.81 -28.43
C GLY A 163 6.20 -20.65 -27.45
N ILE A 164 5.51 -20.01 -26.50
CA ILE A 164 4.63 -20.68 -25.54
C ILE A 164 3.19 -20.59 -26.02
N GLU A 165 2.47 -21.71 -25.95
CA GLU A 165 1.05 -21.78 -26.24
C GLU A 165 0.28 -22.19 -24.98
N CYS A 166 -0.82 -21.49 -24.71
CA CYS A 166 -1.69 -21.76 -23.58
C CYS A 166 -3.14 -21.88 -24.02
N PRO A 167 -3.93 -22.76 -23.36
CA PRO A 167 -5.37 -22.72 -23.49
C PRO A 167 -5.88 -21.36 -22.99
N ALA A 168 -6.71 -20.69 -23.78
CA ALA A 168 -7.19 -19.35 -23.48
C ALA A 168 -8.67 -19.21 -23.74
N CYS A 169 -9.39 -18.67 -22.80
CA CYS A 169 -10.80 -18.31 -22.89
C CYS A 169 -11.16 -17.26 -21.83
N TYR A 170 -12.34 -16.67 -21.96
CA TYR A 170 -12.84 -15.72 -20.98
C TYR A 170 -14.36 -15.75 -20.92
N ASN A 171 -14.88 -15.81 -19.68
CA ASN A 171 -16.30 -15.69 -19.39
C ASN A 171 -16.51 -14.73 -18.23
N ALA A 172 -17.26 -13.64 -18.46
CA ALA A 172 -17.49 -12.59 -17.48
C ALA A 172 -18.53 -12.96 -16.40
N THR A 173 -19.33 -13.99 -16.62
CA THR A 173 -20.48 -14.34 -15.76
C THR A 173 -20.60 -15.81 -15.45
N GLY A 174 -19.62 -16.62 -15.89
CA GLY A 174 -19.67 -18.08 -15.74
C GLY A 174 -18.43 -18.65 -15.06
N LEU A 175 -18.56 -19.92 -14.70
CA LEU A 175 -17.50 -20.70 -14.03
C LEU A 175 -16.57 -21.42 -15.00
N SER A 176 -16.86 -21.38 -16.29
CA SER A 176 -16.09 -22.06 -17.32
C SER A 176 -16.26 -21.40 -18.68
N CYS A 177 -15.33 -21.67 -19.58
CA CYS A 177 -15.39 -21.27 -20.97
C CYS A 177 -14.68 -22.32 -21.84
N THR A 178 -14.99 -22.34 -23.15
CA THR A 178 -14.32 -23.25 -24.08
C THR A 178 -12.98 -22.66 -24.50
N PRO A 179 -11.84 -23.32 -24.17
CA PRO A 179 -10.53 -22.78 -24.49
C PRO A 179 -10.19 -22.93 -25.97
N VAL A 180 -9.44 -21.96 -26.48
CA VAL A 180 -8.73 -21.99 -27.76
C VAL A 180 -7.24 -21.86 -27.48
N GLN A 181 -6.37 -22.28 -28.42
CA GLN A 181 -4.93 -22.10 -28.25
C GLN A 181 -4.54 -20.64 -28.50
N LEU A 182 -3.79 -20.07 -27.56
CA LEU A 182 -3.26 -18.71 -27.61
C LEU A 182 -1.73 -18.74 -27.61
N GLN A 183 -1.11 -18.10 -28.58
CA GLN A 183 0.32 -17.84 -28.59
C GLN A 183 0.64 -16.74 -27.58
N CYS A 184 1.45 -17.09 -26.58
CA CYS A 184 1.89 -16.13 -25.57
C CYS A 184 2.95 -15.17 -26.15
N THR A 185 3.01 -13.96 -25.59
CA THR A 185 3.91 -12.91 -26.10
C THR A 185 4.75 -12.30 -24.97
N GLY A 186 5.95 -11.84 -25.33
CA GLY A 186 6.85 -11.16 -24.41
C GLY A 186 7.18 -11.98 -23.17
N GLU A 187 6.95 -11.42 -21.99
CA GLU A 187 7.28 -12.01 -20.68
C GLU A 187 6.20 -12.94 -20.12
N GLU A 188 5.08 -13.11 -20.82
CA GLU A 188 4.01 -14.02 -20.41
C GLU A 188 4.39 -15.47 -20.72
N THR A 189 5.14 -16.11 -19.83
CA THR A 189 5.74 -17.44 -20.00
C THR A 189 5.02 -18.54 -19.22
N LYS A 190 3.89 -18.24 -18.62
CA LYS A 190 3.07 -19.20 -17.85
C LYS A 190 1.67 -19.28 -18.41
N CYS A 191 1.09 -20.46 -18.38
CA CYS A 191 -0.34 -20.62 -18.58
C CYS A 191 -1.06 -20.41 -17.24
N ILE A 192 -2.12 -19.62 -17.25
CA ILE A 192 -2.84 -19.21 -16.06
C ILE A 192 -4.33 -19.53 -16.17
N GLU A 193 -4.90 -19.90 -15.04
CA GLU A 193 -6.34 -19.91 -14.78
C GLU A 193 -6.67 -18.86 -13.74
N VAL A 194 -7.69 -18.05 -14.00
CA VAL A 194 -8.12 -16.94 -13.15
C VAL A 194 -9.58 -17.10 -12.80
N VAL A 195 -9.87 -17.01 -11.50
CA VAL A 195 -11.23 -17.04 -10.97
C VAL A 195 -11.46 -15.75 -10.21
N GLY A 196 -12.43 -14.96 -10.64
CA GLY A 196 -12.86 -13.74 -9.94
C GLY A 196 -14.17 -13.99 -9.20
N THR A 197 -14.21 -13.59 -7.92
CA THR A 197 -15.41 -13.65 -7.09
C THR A 197 -15.76 -12.26 -6.57
N VAL A 198 -17.05 -11.93 -6.62
CA VAL A 198 -17.61 -10.74 -5.98
C VAL A 198 -18.46 -11.18 -4.81
N THR A 199 -18.41 -10.46 -3.71
CA THR A 199 -19.24 -10.75 -2.53
C THR A 199 -20.41 -9.77 -2.49
N VAL A 200 -21.64 -10.33 -2.55
CA VAL A 200 -22.87 -9.56 -2.41
C VAL A 200 -23.62 -10.10 -1.19
N ASN A 201 -23.94 -9.23 -0.24
CA ASN A 201 -24.61 -9.62 1.01
C ASN A 201 -23.91 -10.78 1.76
N ARG A 202 -22.56 -10.77 1.78
CA ARG A 202 -21.71 -11.82 2.37
C ARG A 202 -21.77 -13.18 1.67
N ILE A 203 -22.37 -13.26 0.49
CA ILE A 203 -22.39 -14.47 -0.34
C ILE A 203 -21.43 -14.25 -1.51
N PRO A 204 -20.45 -15.13 -1.71
CA PRO A 204 -19.55 -15.05 -2.86
C PRO A 204 -20.26 -15.47 -4.13
N TYR A 205 -20.14 -14.64 -5.16
CA TYR A 205 -20.59 -14.94 -6.51
C TYR A 205 -19.39 -14.99 -7.43
N PHE A 206 -19.39 -15.88 -8.40
CA PHE A 206 -18.37 -15.89 -9.44
C PHE A 206 -18.63 -14.71 -10.41
N ALA A 207 -17.65 -13.83 -10.52
CA ALA A 207 -17.72 -12.67 -11.38
C ALA A 207 -17.07 -12.89 -12.73
N LEU A 208 -16.04 -13.76 -12.79
CA LEU A 208 -15.34 -14.09 -14.01
C LEU A 208 -14.59 -15.42 -13.90
N PHE A 209 -14.42 -16.06 -15.04
CA PHE A 209 -13.49 -17.15 -15.25
C PHE A 209 -12.65 -16.85 -16.49
N GLY A 210 -11.36 -17.14 -16.45
CA GLY A 210 -10.50 -16.94 -17.60
C GLY A 210 -9.27 -17.83 -17.58
N MET A 211 -8.80 -18.14 -18.77
CA MET A 211 -7.55 -18.87 -19.01
C MET A 211 -6.71 -18.12 -20.03
N GLY A 212 -5.40 -18.29 -19.98
CA GLY A 212 -4.52 -17.65 -20.95
C GLY A 212 -3.05 -17.63 -20.56
N CYS A 213 -2.35 -16.59 -21.00
CA CYS A 213 -0.92 -16.38 -20.75
C CYS A 213 -0.70 -15.40 -19.61
N ALA A 214 0.39 -15.59 -18.87
CA ALA A 214 0.76 -14.69 -17.76
C ALA A 214 2.26 -14.63 -17.53
N THR A 215 2.70 -13.53 -16.89
CA THR A 215 4.02 -13.47 -16.24
C THR A 215 4.07 -14.38 -15.02
N ALA A 216 5.25 -14.83 -14.63
CA ALA A 216 5.41 -15.69 -13.45
C ALA A 216 4.91 -15.06 -12.15
N SER A 217 4.99 -13.73 -12.03
CA SER A 217 4.49 -12.97 -10.89
C SER A 217 2.96 -12.96 -10.76
N ALA A 218 2.25 -13.34 -11.81
CA ALA A 218 0.79 -13.48 -11.78
C ALA A 218 0.32 -14.83 -11.19
N CYS A 219 1.23 -15.76 -10.91
CA CYS A 219 0.88 -17.05 -10.35
C CYS A 219 0.59 -16.93 -8.84
N GLN A 220 -0.44 -17.62 -8.37
CA GLN A 220 -0.82 -17.63 -6.94
C GLN A 220 -1.24 -16.27 -6.37
N LEU A 221 -1.87 -15.44 -7.20
CA LEU A 221 -2.45 -14.19 -6.72
C LEU A 221 -3.72 -14.44 -5.91
N ASP A 222 -3.86 -13.70 -4.83
CA ASP A 222 -5.10 -13.50 -4.08
C ASP A 222 -5.25 -12.00 -3.87
N LEU A 223 -5.89 -11.32 -4.82
CA LEU A 223 -5.98 -9.87 -4.88
C LEU A 223 -7.43 -9.40 -4.91
N SER A 224 -7.74 -8.39 -4.12
CA SER A 224 -8.93 -7.54 -4.34
C SER A 224 -8.57 -6.50 -5.40
N VAL A 225 -9.08 -6.67 -6.63
CA VAL A 225 -8.65 -5.87 -7.77
C VAL A 225 -9.49 -4.59 -7.91
N LEU A 226 -10.80 -4.70 -7.98
CA LEU A 226 -11.71 -3.56 -8.17
C LEU A 226 -13.06 -3.84 -7.52
N ASN A 227 -13.62 -2.82 -6.85
CA ASN A 227 -15.00 -2.84 -6.33
C ASN A 227 -15.38 -4.08 -5.52
N GLY A 228 -14.45 -4.61 -4.71
CA GLY A 228 -14.73 -5.78 -3.87
C GLY A 228 -14.69 -7.12 -4.63
N THR A 229 -14.17 -7.15 -5.85
CA THR A 229 -13.89 -8.40 -6.57
C THR A 229 -12.57 -8.96 -6.08
N SER A 230 -12.58 -10.16 -5.54
CA SER A 230 -11.39 -10.95 -5.22
C SER A 230 -11.02 -11.81 -6.41
N VAL A 231 -9.75 -11.79 -6.80
CA VAL A 231 -9.24 -12.57 -7.94
C VAL A 231 -8.19 -13.53 -7.43
N ARG A 232 -8.37 -14.80 -7.75
CA ARG A 232 -7.39 -15.86 -7.52
C ARG A 232 -6.85 -16.39 -8.82
N SER A 233 -5.57 -16.66 -8.86
CA SER A 233 -4.90 -17.18 -10.03
C SER A 233 -4.11 -18.45 -9.72
N TYR A 234 -4.05 -19.33 -10.70
CA TYR A 234 -3.30 -20.58 -10.64
C TYR A 234 -2.55 -20.77 -11.95
N CYS A 235 -1.25 -21.02 -11.87
CA CYS A 235 -0.47 -21.29 -13.06
C CYS A 235 -0.22 -22.79 -13.22
N ALA A 236 -0.36 -23.22 -14.46
CA ALA A 236 0.08 -24.54 -14.92
C ALA A 236 1.33 -24.39 -15.80
N GLY A 237 2.17 -25.41 -15.88
CA GLY A 237 3.25 -25.44 -16.88
C GLY A 237 2.67 -25.51 -18.30
N PRO A 238 3.39 -25.04 -19.33
CA PRO A 238 2.89 -24.98 -20.70
C PRO A 238 2.47 -26.35 -21.29
N ASN A 239 2.89 -27.45 -20.69
CA ASN A 239 2.56 -28.84 -21.11
C ASN A 239 1.90 -29.67 -20.01
N SER A 240 1.54 -29.07 -18.88
CA SER A 240 0.82 -29.78 -17.83
C SER A 240 -0.65 -29.85 -18.21
N GLY A 241 -1.09 -30.98 -18.73
CA GLY A 241 -2.50 -31.35 -18.77
C GLY A 241 -3.06 -31.55 -17.36
N SER A 242 -2.80 -30.61 -16.46
CA SER A 242 -3.42 -30.61 -15.14
C SER A 242 -4.91 -30.46 -15.34
N PRO A 243 -5.73 -31.33 -14.76
CA PRO A 243 -7.16 -31.19 -14.83
C PRO A 243 -7.52 -29.82 -14.24
N PRO A 244 -8.43 -29.08 -14.87
CA PRO A 244 -8.87 -27.78 -14.35
C PRO A 244 -9.32 -27.97 -12.89
N LEU A 245 -9.06 -26.96 -12.04
CA LEU A 245 -9.43 -26.97 -10.62
C LEU A 245 -10.87 -27.43 -10.36
N MET A 246 -11.77 -27.16 -11.31
CA MET A 246 -13.15 -27.68 -11.31
C MET A 246 -13.23 -29.20 -11.29
N SER A 247 -12.27 -29.93 -11.90
CA SER A 247 -12.23 -31.38 -11.86
C SER A 247 -11.86 -31.93 -10.49
N ILE A 248 -11.01 -31.19 -9.74
CA ILE A 248 -10.61 -31.57 -8.38
C ILE A 248 -11.79 -31.32 -7.40
N ILE A 249 -12.48 -30.20 -7.52
CA ILE A 249 -13.66 -29.90 -6.70
C ILE A 249 -14.80 -30.88 -6.98
N SER A 250 -14.99 -31.24 -8.25
CA SER A 250 -15.99 -32.23 -8.66
C SER A 250 -15.69 -33.66 -8.16
N ALA A 251 -14.42 -34.00 -7.94
CA ALA A 251 -14.02 -35.29 -7.39
C ALA A 251 -14.08 -35.35 -5.86
N ILE A 252 -13.88 -34.23 -5.18
CA ILE A 252 -13.91 -34.15 -3.70
C ILE A 252 -15.34 -34.12 -3.15
N LEU A 253 -16.28 -33.45 -3.84
CA LEU A 253 -17.68 -33.33 -3.39
C LEU A 253 -18.39 -34.70 -3.25
N PRO A 254 -18.30 -35.63 -4.23
CA PRO A 254 -18.87 -36.99 -4.07
C PRO A 254 -18.21 -37.79 -2.94
N GLY A 255 -16.87 -37.62 -2.77
CA GLY A 255 -16.13 -38.30 -1.71
C GLY A 255 -16.58 -37.86 -0.30
N LEU A 256 -16.81 -36.59 -0.09
CA LEU A 256 -17.32 -36.03 1.17
C LEU A 256 -18.78 -36.45 1.42
N PHE A 257 -19.59 -36.55 0.38
CA PHE A 257 -20.98 -37.01 0.49
C PHE A 257 -21.06 -38.51 0.85
N LEU A 258 -20.21 -39.36 0.24
CA LEU A 258 -20.09 -40.74 0.61
C LEU A 258 -19.59 -40.98 2.04
N LEU A 259 -18.65 -40.17 2.50
CA LEU A 259 -18.15 -40.21 3.88
C LEU A 259 -19.24 -39.86 4.91
N LYS A 260 -20.13 -38.94 4.56
CA LYS A 260 -21.25 -38.51 5.43
C LYS A 260 -22.42 -39.52 5.46
N VAL A 261 -22.50 -40.39 4.45
CA VAL A 261 -23.52 -41.45 4.40
C VAL A 261 -23.02 -42.75 5.08
N LEU A 262 -21.68 -42.91 5.24
CA LEU A 262 -21.07 -44.07 5.88
C LEU A 262 -20.75 -43.88 7.37
N LEU A 263 -20.84 -42.64 7.89
CA LEU A 263 -20.76 -42.28 9.31
C LEU A 263 -22.17 -42.01 9.91
#